data_00e7f6e09f4167645f44210660ee0790
#
_entry.id   00e7f6e09f4167645f44210660ee0790
#
_cell.length_a   1.000
_cell.length_b   1.000
_cell.length_c   1.000
_cell.angle_alpha   90.00
_cell.angle_beta   90.00
_cell.angle_gamma   90.00
#
_symmetry.space_group_name_H-M   'P 1'
#
loop_
_entity.id
_entity.type
_entity.pdbx_description
1 polymer ?
#
loop_
_entity_poly.entity_id
_entity_poly.type
_entity_poly.pdbx_seq_one_letter_code
_entity_poly.pdbx_strand_id
1 'polypeptide(L)'
;MRKVLSFSLFLMLGLVASQLLPGALGTAYPGFKATADTLLYICLGFIMINVGREFEIDKSRWRSYTADYFIAMATAALPWLLIVLYYIFVLLPSDLWTDSAAWKENLLLSRFAAPTSAGILFTMLAALSLKNSWIYRKIQVLAIFDDLDTILLMIPLQILMIGLKWQMFAIVGVVVVLLIAGWRWQARWNVRQDWKRILGLSAVVCALTQALYIVTARWYGPENSIHIEVLLPAFVIGMLMKHREIDTPTERRAATGISFLFMLLVGMSMPLVTGASAADAAAAATSITASQPMMPWGVLILHVVAVSALSNIGDRKSTR
;
A
#
# COMPACT_ATOMS: atom_id res chain seq x y z
N MET A 1 -6.60 23.73 3.28
CA MET A 1 -7.27 23.27 4.49
C MET A 1 -8.62 22.58 4.21
N ARG A 2 -9.62 23.22 3.56
CA ARG A 2 -10.95 22.59 3.31
C ARG A 2 -10.88 21.23 2.58
N LYS A 3 -10.03 21.09 1.55
CA LYS A 3 -9.89 19.82 0.79
C LYS A 3 -9.32 18.67 1.64
N VAL A 4 -8.32 18.96 2.48
CA VAL A 4 -7.73 17.94 3.38
C VAL A 4 -8.79 17.47 4.38
N LEU A 5 -9.55 18.39 4.96
CA LEU A 5 -10.66 18.06 5.87
C LEU A 5 -11.71 17.18 5.15
N SER A 6 -12.04 17.50 3.89
CA SER A 6 -12.98 16.69 3.11
C SER A 6 -12.43 15.29 2.85
N PHE A 7 -11.13 15.12 2.53
CA PHE A 7 -10.51 13.80 2.37
C PHE A 7 -10.57 12.98 3.66
N SER A 8 -10.23 13.60 4.80
CA SER A 8 -10.33 12.95 6.11
C SER A 8 -11.78 12.55 6.43
N LEU A 9 -12.75 13.40 6.09
CA LEU A 9 -14.17 13.08 6.29
C LEU A 9 -14.60 11.88 5.46
N PHE A 10 -14.22 11.79 4.18
CA PHE A 10 -14.54 10.64 3.34
C PHE A 10 -13.88 9.35 3.85
N LEU A 11 -12.63 9.44 4.33
CA LEU A 11 -11.94 8.31 4.96
C LEU A 11 -12.71 7.82 6.20
N MET A 12 -13.14 8.75 7.07
CA MET A 12 -13.92 8.41 8.27
C MET A 12 -15.30 7.84 7.92
N LEU A 13 -15.97 8.41 6.92
CA LEU A 13 -17.22 7.82 6.41
C LEU A 13 -17.04 6.40 5.90
N GLY A 14 -15.95 6.14 5.17
CA GLY A 14 -15.59 4.79 4.72
C GLY A 14 -15.36 3.83 5.90
N LEU A 15 -14.65 4.30 6.93
CA LEU A 15 -14.39 3.50 8.14
C LEU A 15 -15.70 3.17 8.89
N VAL A 16 -16.59 4.13 9.05
CA VAL A 16 -17.92 3.89 9.65
C VAL A 16 -18.71 2.89 8.77
N ALA A 17 -18.69 3.07 7.45
CA ALA A 17 -19.34 2.17 6.52
C ALA A 17 -18.78 0.73 6.63
N SER A 18 -17.46 0.55 6.79
CA SER A 18 -16.84 -0.77 6.96
C SER A 18 -17.37 -1.50 8.19
N GLN A 19 -17.73 -0.78 9.25
CA GLN A 19 -18.27 -1.37 10.50
C GLN A 19 -19.77 -1.71 10.41
N LEU A 20 -20.55 -0.92 9.64
CA LEU A 20 -22.01 -1.06 9.57
C LEU A 20 -22.49 -1.97 8.42
N LEU A 21 -21.82 -1.93 7.26
CA LEU A 21 -22.22 -2.63 6.04
C LEU A 21 -22.30 -4.16 6.20
N PRO A 22 -21.41 -4.86 6.90
CA PRO A 22 -21.49 -6.30 7.07
C PRO A 22 -22.80 -6.72 7.74
N GLY A 23 -23.23 -5.97 8.76
CA GLY A 23 -24.52 -6.23 9.44
C GLY A 23 -25.74 -5.90 8.56
N ALA A 24 -25.65 -4.85 7.74
CA ALA A 24 -26.75 -4.41 6.88
C ALA A 24 -26.92 -5.27 5.62
N LEU A 25 -25.83 -5.73 5.01
CA LEU A 25 -25.82 -6.49 3.74
C LEU A 25 -25.85 -8.00 3.94
N GLY A 26 -25.51 -8.52 5.13
CA GLY A 26 -25.52 -9.95 5.41
C GLY A 26 -24.80 -10.79 4.34
N THR A 27 -25.52 -11.68 3.68
CA THR A 27 -24.97 -12.60 2.66
C THR A 27 -24.47 -11.91 1.38
N ALA A 28 -24.91 -10.68 1.10
CA ALA A 28 -24.47 -9.92 -0.07
C ALA A 28 -23.14 -9.18 0.17
N TYR A 29 -22.69 -9.08 1.43
CA TYR A 29 -21.48 -8.34 1.80
C TYR A 29 -20.20 -8.83 1.10
N PRO A 30 -19.91 -10.14 0.94
CA PRO A 30 -18.69 -10.59 0.25
C PRO A 30 -18.61 -10.12 -1.21
N GLY A 31 -19.73 -10.17 -1.94
CA GLY A 31 -19.79 -9.68 -3.34
C GLY A 31 -19.59 -8.16 -3.43
N PHE A 32 -20.21 -7.43 -2.51
CA PHE A 32 -20.03 -5.99 -2.40
C PHE A 32 -18.58 -5.63 -2.09
N LYS A 33 -17.95 -6.31 -1.11
CA LYS A 33 -16.56 -6.10 -0.73
C LYS A 33 -15.61 -6.35 -1.90
N ALA A 34 -15.76 -7.47 -2.62
CA ALA A 34 -14.93 -7.77 -3.79
C ALA A 34 -15.03 -6.68 -4.87
N THR A 35 -16.23 -6.13 -5.08
CA THR A 35 -16.44 -5.02 -6.02
C THR A 35 -15.78 -3.72 -5.51
N ALA A 36 -15.91 -3.41 -4.23
CA ALA A 36 -15.30 -2.25 -3.61
C ALA A 36 -13.76 -2.33 -3.65
N ASP A 37 -13.18 -3.49 -3.35
CA ASP A 37 -11.74 -3.72 -3.43
C ASP A 37 -11.22 -3.59 -4.88
N THR A 38 -11.94 -4.12 -5.86
CA THR A 38 -11.59 -3.95 -7.28
C THR A 38 -11.60 -2.46 -7.68
N LEU A 39 -12.62 -1.73 -7.25
CA LEU A 39 -12.72 -0.30 -7.52
C LEU A 39 -11.63 0.51 -6.81
N LEU A 40 -11.25 0.10 -5.60
CA LEU A 40 -10.12 0.65 -4.85
C LEU A 40 -8.82 0.53 -5.65
N TYR A 41 -8.52 -0.66 -6.18
CA TYR A 41 -7.33 -0.89 -7.01
C TYR A 41 -7.35 -0.10 -8.31
N ILE A 42 -8.51 0.06 -8.95
CA ILE A 42 -8.65 0.90 -10.14
C ILE A 42 -8.40 2.38 -9.81
N CYS A 43 -8.94 2.88 -8.70
CA CYS A 43 -8.68 4.26 -8.25
C CYS A 43 -7.21 4.47 -7.90
N LEU A 44 -6.60 3.50 -7.21
CA LEU A 44 -5.17 3.51 -6.87
C LEU A 44 -4.30 3.55 -8.14
N GLY A 45 -4.57 2.66 -9.10
CA GLY A 45 -3.87 2.64 -10.38
C GLY A 45 -4.01 3.94 -11.15
N PHE A 46 -5.20 4.56 -11.15
CA PHE A 46 -5.40 5.89 -11.75
C PHE A 46 -4.52 6.96 -11.11
N ILE A 47 -4.45 7.00 -9.77
CA ILE A 47 -3.60 7.93 -9.03
C ILE A 47 -2.14 7.68 -9.38
N MET A 48 -1.69 6.42 -9.38
CA MET A 48 -0.30 6.08 -9.64
C MET A 48 0.14 6.32 -11.08
N ILE A 49 -0.73 6.12 -12.07
CA ILE A 49 -0.46 6.53 -13.47
C ILE A 49 -0.26 8.04 -13.54
N ASN A 50 -1.09 8.83 -12.85
CA ASN A 50 -0.92 10.28 -12.83
C ASN A 50 0.38 10.72 -12.15
N VAL A 51 0.74 10.08 -11.03
CA VAL A 51 2.01 10.32 -10.33
C VAL A 51 3.19 9.94 -11.22
N GLY A 52 3.15 8.78 -11.86
CA GLY A 52 4.20 8.32 -12.79
C GLY A 52 4.38 9.26 -13.98
N ARG A 53 3.30 9.84 -14.49
CA ARG A 53 3.32 10.84 -15.58
C ARG A 53 4.02 12.14 -15.20
N GLU A 54 3.89 12.55 -13.94
CA GLU A 54 4.53 13.76 -13.40
C GLU A 54 5.98 13.49 -12.97
N PHE A 55 6.39 12.22 -12.92
CA PHE A 55 7.70 11.81 -12.44
C PHE A 55 8.74 11.82 -13.56
N GLU A 56 9.76 12.67 -13.42
CA GLU A 56 10.90 12.75 -14.33
C GLU A 56 12.17 12.27 -13.63
N ILE A 57 12.82 11.26 -14.21
CA ILE A 57 14.13 10.81 -13.76
C ILE A 57 15.21 11.61 -14.47
N ASP A 58 15.94 12.42 -13.70
CA ASP A 58 17.15 13.07 -14.19
C ASP A 58 18.33 12.08 -14.17
N LYS A 59 18.63 11.49 -15.33
CA LYS A 59 19.69 10.50 -15.49
C LYS A 59 21.09 11.00 -15.11
N SER A 60 21.29 12.32 -15.03
CA SER A 60 22.56 12.92 -14.62
C SER A 60 22.80 12.80 -13.11
N ARG A 61 21.73 12.63 -12.31
CA ARG A 61 21.76 12.61 -10.84
C ARG A 61 21.66 11.21 -10.23
N TRP A 62 22.05 10.17 -10.93
CA TRP A 62 21.90 8.80 -10.45
C TRP A 62 22.52 8.55 -9.07
N ARG A 63 23.65 9.21 -8.74
CA ARG A 63 24.30 9.13 -7.41
C ARG A 63 23.43 9.72 -6.29
N SER A 64 22.66 10.78 -6.59
CA SER A 64 21.71 11.35 -5.63
C SER A 64 20.56 10.39 -5.35
N TYR A 65 20.06 9.69 -6.38
CA TYR A 65 19.01 8.67 -6.20
C TYR A 65 19.49 7.47 -5.36
N THR A 66 20.76 7.09 -5.45
CA THR A 66 21.31 6.05 -4.58
C THR A 66 21.24 6.47 -3.11
N ALA A 67 21.63 7.70 -2.78
CA ALA A 67 21.49 8.22 -1.42
C ALA A 67 20.02 8.30 -0.98
N ASP A 68 19.13 8.75 -1.86
CA ASP A 68 17.69 8.81 -1.60
C ASP A 68 17.09 7.43 -1.37
N TYR A 69 17.56 6.41 -2.09
CA TYR A 69 17.15 5.03 -1.90
C TYR A 69 17.54 4.49 -0.51
N PHE A 70 18.78 4.71 -0.07
CA PHE A 70 19.20 4.31 1.28
C PHE A 70 18.44 5.04 2.38
N ILE A 71 18.10 6.31 2.16
CA ILE A 71 17.26 7.07 3.10
C ILE A 71 15.86 6.48 3.14
N ALA A 72 15.24 6.19 1.98
CA ALA A 72 13.92 5.59 1.90
C ALA A 72 13.90 4.21 2.58
N MET A 73 14.88 3.36 2.28
CA MET A 73 15.02 2.04 2.90
C MET A 73 15.15 2.14 4.43
N ALA A 74 15.95 3.08 4.93
CA ALA A 74 16.09 3.29 6.38
C ALA A 74 14.79 3.81 7.02
N THR A 75 14.05 4.68 6.33
CA THR A 75 12.76 5.21 6.81
C THR A 75 11.66 4.16 6.80
N ALA A 76 11.65 3.24 5.84
CA ALA A 76 10.72 2.13 5.79
C ALA A 76 11.06 1.04 6.83
N ALA A 77 12.34 0.67 6.94
CA ALA A 77 12.77 -0.42 7.80
C ALA A 77 12.76 -0.03 9.30
N LEU A 78 13.07 1.20 9.64
CA LEU A 78 13.21 1.61 11.04
C LEU A 78 11.89 1.57 11.83
N PRO A 79 10.76 2.11 11.34
CA PRO A 79 9.47 1.97 12.00
C PRO A 79 9.05 0.50 12.13
N TRP A 80 9.25 -0.27 11.07
CA TRP A 80 8.95 -1.69 11.06
C TRP A 80 9.70 -2.45 12.15
N LEU A 81 11.02 -2.26 12.25
CA LEU A 81 11.83 -2.90 13.28
C LEU A 81 11.45 -2.45 14.71
N LEU A 82 11.15 -1.16 14.90
CA LEU A 82 10.72 -0.66 16.22
C LEU A 82 9.40 -1.29 16.65
N ILE A 83 8.47 -1.50 15.72
CA ILE A 83 7.18 -2.13 16.00
C ILE A 83 7.35 -3.63 16.27
N VAL A 84 8.23 -4.32 15.55
CA VAL A 84 8.62 -5.72 15.85
C VAL A 84 9.11 -5.84 17.29
N LEU A 85 10.08 -5.00 17.67
CA LEU A 85 10.63 -5.01 19.02
C LEU A 85 9.55 -4.73 20.07
N TYR A 86 8.67 -3.79 19.79
CA TYR A 86 7.54 -3.50 20.66
C TYR A 86 6.60 -4.70 20.80
N TYR A 87 6.24 -5.38 19.71
CA TYR A 87 5.38 -6.56 19.76
C TYR A 87 6.04 -7.70 20.56
N ILE A 88 7.31 -7.95 20.35
CA ILE A 88 8.01 -9.05 21.01
C ILE A 88 8.24 -8.75 22.50
N PHE A 89 8.77 -7.58 22.84
CA PHE A 89 9.20 -7.30 24.22
C PHE A 89 8.09 -6.71 25.11
N VAL A 90 7.02 -6.15 24.55
CA VAL A 90 5.94 -5.52 25.32
C VAL A 90 4.65 -6.33 25.26
N LEU A 91 4.30 -6.92 24.11
CA LEU A 91 3.04 -7.64 23.95
C LEU A 91 3.17 -9.14 24.20
N LEU A 92 4.33 -9.75 23.87
CA LEU A 92 4.54 -11.17 24.07
C LEU A 92 5.03 -11.47 25.50
N PRO A 93 4.62 -12.62 26.08
CA PRO A 93 5.20 -13.16 27.29
C PRO A 93 6.71 -13.46 27.12
N SER A 94 7.47 -13.34 28.19
CA SER A 94 8.95 -13.47 28.17
C SER A 94 9.46 -14.86 27.78
N ASP A 95 8.66 -15.89 27.95
CA ASP A 95 8.94 -17.27 27.53
C ASP A 95 8.97 -17.46 26.00
N LEU A 96 8.29 -16.59 25.25
CA LEU A 96 8.26 -16.61 23.79
C LEU A 96 9.31 -15.71 23.12
N TRP A 97 10.09 -14.95 23.88
CA TRP A 97 11.10 -14.02 23.31
C TRP A 97 12.20 -14.70 22.53
N THR A 98 12.49 -15.96 22.83
CA THR A 98 13.50 -16.76 22.12
C THR A 98 12.92 -17.66 21.04
N ASP A 99 11.58 -17.70 20.90
CA ASP A 99 10.94 -18.54 19.91
C ASP A 99 11.04 -17.93 18.49
N SER A 100 11.63 -18.67 17.58
CA SER A 100 11.79 -18.25 16.19
C SER A 100 10.47 -18.12 15.43
N ALA A 101 9.44 -18.87 15.80
CA ALA A 101 8.11 -18.77 15.19
C ALA A 101 7.46 -17.45 15.57
N ALA A 102 7.51 -17.08 16.87
CA ALA A 102 7.00 -15.80 17.36
C ALA A 102 7.69 -14.61 16.68
N TRP A 103 9.00 -14.67 16.44
CA TRP A 103 9.72 -13.64 15.69
C TRP A 103 9.22 -13.49 14.26
N LYS A 104 9.05 -14.59 13.52
CA LYS A 104 8.58 -14.60 12.15
C LYS A 104 7.18 -14.00 12.02
N GLU A 105 6.26 -14.41 12.89
CA GLU A 105 4.88 -13.89 12.91
C GLU A 105 4.85 -12.39 13.22
N ASN A 106 5.60 -11.94 14.23
CA ASN A 106 5.63 -10.53 14.59
C ASN A 106 6.35 -9.66 13.55
N LEU A 107 7.36 -10.18 12.84
CA LEU A 107 7.95 -9.54 11.68
C LEU A 107 6.92 -9.33 10.57
N LEU A 108 6.03 -10.28 10.34
CA LEU A 108 4.97 -10.15 9.35
C LEU A 108 3.90 -9.15 9.80
N LEU A 109 3.42 -9.26 11.05
CA LEU A 109 2.37 -8.39 11.59
C LEU A 109 2.79 -6.93 11.68
N SER A 110 4.00 -6.66 12.13
CA SER A 110 4.51 -5.30 12.29
C SER A 110 4.66 -4.55 10.96
N ARG A 111 4.79 -5.26 9.84
CA ARG A 111 4.81 -4.66 8.51
C ARG A 111 3.56 -3.82 8.23
N PHE A 112 2.38 -4.25 8.70
CA PHE A 112 1.13 -3.51 8.46
C PHE A 112 1.08 -2.16 9.17
N ALA A 113 1.89 -1.94 10.17
CA ALA A 113 1.92 -0.69 10.93
C ALA A 113 3.05 0.28 10.47
N ALA A 114 3.95 -0.17 9.60
CA ALA A 114 5.12 0.59 9.19
C ALA A 114 4.92 1.49 7.95
N PRO A 115 4.26 1.07 6.86
CA PRO A 115 4.29 1.82 5.61
C PRO A 115 3.29 2.97 5.56
N THR A 116 3.71 4.08 4.96
CA THR A 116 2.85 5.17 4.52
C THR A 116 2.19 4.84 3.19
N SER A 117 0.91 5.13 3.04
CA SER A 117 0.23 4.98 1.76
C SER A 117 0.62 6.11 0.80
N ALA A 118 1.42 5.81 -0.22
CA ALA A 118 1.79 6.75 -1.27
C ALA A 118 0.56 7.40 -1.92
N GLY A 119 -0.51 6.65 -2.18
CA GLY A 119 -1.74 7.17 -2.74
C GLY A 119 -2.40 8.25 -1.86
N ILE A 120 -2.46 8.04 -0.55
CA ILE A 120 -2.99 9.04 0.40
C ILE A 120 -2.08 10.27 0.44
N LEU A 121 -0.77 10.06 0.52
CA LEU A 121 0.21 11.13 0.58
C LEU A 121 0.12 12.04 -0.66
N PHE A 122 0.09 11.47 -1.86
CA PHE A 122 -0.02 12.25 -3.10
C PHE A 122 -1.35 12.99 -3.23
N THR A 123 -2.45 12.39 -2.81
CA THR A 123 -3.75 13.08 -2.82
C THR A 123 -3.77 14.27 -1.86
N MET A 124 -3.18 14.13 -0.67
CA MET A 124 -3.06 15.23 0.30
C MET A 124 -2.12 16.34 -0.19
N LEU A 125 -0.95 16.00 -0.74
CA LEU A 125 0.00 16.97 -1.28
C LEU A 125 -0.60 17.74 -2.47
N ALA A 126 -1.34 17.06 -3.34
CA ALA A 126 -2.07 17.70 -4.43
C ALA A 126 -3.16 18.65 -3.91
N ALA A 127 -3.85 18.30 -2.83
CA ALA A 127 -4.86 19.15 -2.19
C ALA A 127 -4.26 20.40 -1.56
N LEU A 128 -3.02 20.34 -1.06
CA LEU A 128 -2.28 21.47 -0.49
C LEU A 128 -1.64 22.37 -1.55
N SER A 129 -1.82 22.08 -2.84
CA SER A 129 -1.24 22.85 -3.96
C SER A 129 0.30 22.90 -3.97
N LEU A 130 0.96 21.88 -3.38
CA LEU A 130 2.42 21.80 -3.28
C LEU A 130 3.09 21.12 -4.48
N LYS A 131 2.34 20.79 -5.54
CA LYS A 131 2.80 20.03 -6.71
C LYS A 131 4.07 20.58 -7.38
N ASN A 132 4.26 21.89 -7.40
CA ASN A 132 5.40 22.54 -8.07
C ASN A 132 6.60 22.77 -7.13
N SER A 133 6.54 22.30 -5.89
CA SER A 133 7.63 22.46 -4.93
C SER A 133 8.71 21.38 -5.10
N TRP A 134 9.95 21.72 -4.73
CA TRP A 134 11.05 20.75 -4.68
C TRP A 134 10.74 19.62 -3.68
N ILE A 135 10.01 19.95 -2.60
CA ILE A 135 9.56 19.01 -1.57
C ILE A 135 8.66 17.93 -2.18
N TYR A 136 7.71 18.32 -3.04
CA TYR A 136 6.81 17.38 -3.71
C TYR A 136 7.60 16.35 -4.55
N ARG A 137 8.56 16.80 -5.34
CA ARG A 137 9.43 15.93 -6.14
C ARG A 137 10.27 14.98 -5.28
N LYS A 138 10.80 15.48 -4.16
CA LYS A 138 11.59 14.66 -3.23
C LYS A 138 10.71 13.60 -2.56
N ILE A 139 9.52 13.98 -2.09
CA ILE A 139 8.56 13.07 -1.49
C ILE A 139 8.07 12.02 -2.51
N GLN A 140 7.89 12.38 -3.79
CA GLN A 140 7.58 11.41 -4.83
C GLN A 140 8.66 10.32 -4.94
N VAL A 141 9.91 10.71 -5.01
CA VAL A 141 11.04 9.77 -5.10
C VAL A 141 11.07 8.86 -3.87
N LEU A 142 10.97 9.45 -2.67
CA LEU A 142 11.01 8.70 -1.42
C LEU A 142 9.83 7.72 -1.29
N ALA A 143 8.61 8.16 -1.62
CA ALA A 143 7.43 7.31 -1.52
C ALA A 143 7.46 6.14 -2.52
N ILE A 144 8.03 6.34 -3.72
CA ILE A 144 8.18 5.26 -4.70
C ILE A 144 9.24 4.26 -4.23
N PHE A 145 10.33 4.74 -3.66
CA PHE A 145 11.36 3.87 -3.09
C PHE A 145 10.85 3.13 -1.86
N ASP A 146 10.05 3.76 -1.00
CA ASP A 146 9.38 3.12 0.14
C ASP A 146 8.48 1.95 -0.30
N ASP A 147 7.64 2.17 -1.32
CA ASP A 147 6.81 1.10 -1.90
C ASP A 147 7.66 -0.03 -2.50
N LEU A 148 8.77 0.30 -3.17
CA LEU A 148 9.71 -0.68 -3.71
C LEU A 148 10.40 -1.46 -2.59
N ASP A 149 10.83 -0.78 -1.54
CA ASP A 149 11.50 -1.37 -0.39
C ASP A 149 10.58 -2.30 0.38
N THR A 150 9.29 -1.98 0.52
CA THR A 150 8.33 -2.88 1.14
C THR A 150 8.20 -4.21 0.40
N ILE A 151 8.24 -4.19 -0.95
CA ILE A 151 8.26 -5.41 -1.77
C ILE A 151 9.57 -6.17 -1.56
N LEU A 152 10.72 -5.47 -1.62
CA LEU A 152 12.03 -6.09 -1.49
C LEU A 152 12.27 -6.68 -0.08
N LEU A 153 11.83 -6.00 0.98
CA LEU A 153 11.93 -6.49 2.35
C LEU A 153 11.00 -7.68 2.64
N MET A 154 9.88 -7.80 1.89
CA MET A 154 9.01 -8.98 2.00
C MET A 154 9.66 -10.26 1.49
N ILE A 155 10.54 -10.17 0.51
CA ILE A 155 11.16 -11.36 -0.09
C ILE A 155 11.97 -12.16 0.93
N PRO A 156 12.96 -11.59 1.67
CA PRO A 156 13.67 -12.34 2.70
C PRO A 156 12.72 -12.85 3.80
N LEU A 157 11.68 -12.09 4.17
CA LEU A 157 10.71 -12.54 5.15
C LEU A 157 9.91 -13.77 4.67
N GLN A 158 9.47 -13.77 3.42
CA GLN A 158 8.79 -14.93 2.82
C GLN A 158 9.72 -16.13 2.72
N ILE A 159 11.02 -15.93 2.39
CA ILE A 159 12.02 -16.99 2.39
C ILE A 159 12.15 -17.62 3.78
N LEU A 160 12.17 -16.82 4.82
CA LEU A 160 12.24 -17.27 6.22
C LEU A 160 11.01 -18.06 6.67
N MET A 161 9.83 -17.72 6.14
CA MET A 161 8.55 -18.35 6.53
C MET A 161 8.26 -19.62 5.72
N ILE A 162 8.39 -19.55 4.40
CA ILE A 162 7.86 -20.57 3.48
C ILE A 162 9.00 -21.34 2.78
N GLY A 163 10.24 -20.83 2.90
CA GLY A 163 11.38 -21.33 2.16
C GLY A 163 11.54 -20.68 0.78
N LEU A 164 12.63 -21.01 0.10
CA LEU A 164 12.96 -20.41 -1.19
C LEU A 164 12.07 -21.03 -2.29
N LYS A 165 11.17 -20.22 -2.84
CA LYS A 165 10.28 -20.64 -3.94
C LYS A 165 10.63 -19.88 -5.22
N TRP A 166 10.50 -20.54 -6.38
CA TRP A 166 10.80 -19.95 -7.69
C TRP A 166 9.94 -18.71 -8.03
N GLN A 167 8.72 -18.62 -7.47
CA GLN A 167 7.80 -17.50 -7.66
C GLN A 167 8.40 -16.17 -7.16
N MET A 168 9.23 -16.21 -6.13
CA MET A 168 9.91 -15.01 -5.61
C MET A 168 10.87 -14.45 -6.66
N PHE A 169 11.58 -15.31 -7.36
CA PHE A 169 12.45 -14.87 -8.47
C PHE A 169 11.63 -14.30 -9.64
N ALA A 170 10.44 -14.85 -9.91
CA ALA A 170 9.54 -14.31 -10.93
C ALA A 170 9.04 -12.92 -10.55
N ILE A 171 8.64 -12.68 -9.29
CA ILE A 171 8.21 -11.36 -8.80
C ILE A 171 9.36 -10.35 -8.92
N VAL A 172 10.55 -10.70 -8.41
CA VAL A 172 11.75 -9.84 -8.54
C VAL A 172 12.07 -9.56 -10.00
N GLY A 173 12.02 -10.59 -10.86
CA GLY A 173 12.27 -10.45 -12.30
C GLY A 173 11.28 -9.46 -12.94
N VAL A 174 9.99 -9.56 -12.64
CA VAL A 174 8.97 -8.62 -13.14
C VAL A 174 9.22 -7.20 -12.62
N VAL A 175 9.52 -7.02 -11.33
CA VAL A 175 9.84 -5.71 -10.76
C VAL A 175 11.05 -5.10 -11.46
N VAL A 176 12.14 -5.85 -11.65
CA VAL A 176 13.35 -5.38 -12.32
C VAL A 176 13.06 -5.02 -13.79
N VAL A 177 12.31 -5.86 -14.51
CA VAL A 177 11.92 -5.58 -15.90
C VAL A 177 11.07 -4.31 -15.99
N LEU A 178 10.11 -4.11 -15.10
CA LEU A 178 9.29 -2.90 -15.04
C LEU A 178 10.12 -1.66 -14.76
N LEU A 179 11.07 -1.74 -13.81
CA LEU A 179 11.96 -0.61 -13.50
C LEU A 179 12.89 -0.27 -14.67
N ILE A 180 13.46 -1.27 -15.34
CA ILE A 180 14.29 -1.07 -16.54
C ILE A 180 13.44 -0.48 -17.67
N ALA A 181 12.22 -0.96 -17.87
CA ALA A 181 11.29 -0.42 -18.87
C ALA A 181 10.98 1.06 -18.59
N GLY A 182 10.63 1.41 -17.35
CA GLY A 182 10.39 2.78 -16.92
C GLY A 182 11.62 3.67 -17.17
N TRP A 183 12.82 3.20 -16.79
CA TRP A 183 14.07 3.93 -16.99
C TRP A 183 14.46 4.11 -18.47
N ARG A 184 14.29 3.04 -19.28
CA ARG A 184 14.76 3.00 -20.68
C ARG A 184 13.83 3.73 -21.64
N TRP A 185 12.51 3.62 -21.40
CA TRP A 185 11.46 4.10 -22.30
C TRP A 185 10.66 5.28 -21.75
N GLN A 186 11.17 5.95 -20.72
CA GLN A 186 10.53 7.13 -20.13
C GLN A 186 10.08 8.13 -21.21
N ALA A 187 8.88 8.66 -21.07
CA ALA A 187 8.26 9.69 -21.90
C ALA A 187 8.18 9.38 -23.42
N ARG A 188 8.21 8.10 -23.82
CA ARG A 188 8.14 7.72 -25.25
C ARG A 188 6.72 7.57 -25.79
N TRP A 189 5.75 7.26 -24.92
CA TRP A 189 4.38 7.02 -25.34
C TRP A 189 3.61 8.33 -25.51
N ASN A 190 3.30 8.66 -26.77
CA ASN A 190 2.46 9.81 -27.11
C ASN A 190 0.99 9.38 -27.18
N VAL A 191 0.42 8.97 -26.05
CA VAL A 191 -1.00 8.59 -25.96
C VAL A 191 -1.81 9.82 -25.57
N ARG A 192 -3.02 9.95 -26.18
CA ARG A 192 -3.98 10.98 -25.81
C ARG A 192 -4.42 10.78 -24.35
N GLN A 193 -4.11 11.76 -23.47
CA GLN A 193 -4.14 11.62 -22.03
C GLN A 193 -5.45 12.15 -21.42
N ASP A 194 -6.58 11.69 -21.95
CA ASP A 194 -7.90 11.98 -21.37
C ASP A 194 -8.09 11.17 -20.06
N TRP A 195 -8.71 11.75 -19.04
CA TRP A 195 -8.96 11.08 -17.76
C TRP A 195 -9.70 9.73 -17.93
N LYS A 196 -10.62 9.60 -18.89
CA LYS A 196 -11.32 8.34 -19.18
C LYS A 196 -10.38 7.24 -19.68
N ARG A 197 -9.39 7.59 -20.50
CA ARG A 197 -8.39 6.64 -21.01
C ARG A 197 -7.44 6.20 -19.91
N ILE A 198 -7.03 7.12 -19.05
CA ILE A 198 -6.18 6.81 -17.89
C ILE A 198 -6.92 5.87 -16.94
N LEU A 199 -8.20 6.12 -16.68
CA LEU A 199 -9.04 5.24 -15.86
C LEU A 199 -9.21 3.86 -16.54
N GLY A 200 -9.47 3.83 -17.85
CA GLY A 200 -9.52 2.57 -18.60
C GLY A 200 -8.21 1.80 -18.57
N LEU A 201 -7.09 2.49 -18.70
CA LEU A 201 -5.76 1.86 -18.61
C LEU A 201 -5.48 1.32 -17.19
N SER A 202 -5.87 2.05 -16.16
CA SER A 202 -5.83 1.56 -14.78
C SER A 202 -6.66 0.30 -14.59
N ALA A 203 -7.88 0.27 -15.14
CA ALA A 203 -8.73 -0.92 -15.10
C ALA A 203 -8.09 -2.13 -15.84
N VAL A 204 -7.43 -1.88 -16.98
CA VAL A 204 -6.68 -2.93 -17.70
C VAL A 204 -5.51 -3.45 -16.87
N VAL A 205 -4.74 -2.58 -16.24
CA VAL A 205 -3.63 -3.00 -15.35
C VAL A 205 -4.15 -3.84 -14.20
N CYS A 206 -5.23 -3.38 -13.55
CA CYS A 206 -5.89 -4.12 -12.47
C CYS A 206 -6.37 -5.49 -12.96
N ALA A 207 -7.02 -5.56 -14.12
CA ALA A 207 -7.49 -6.83 -14.71
C ALA A 207 -6.32 -7.77 -15.04
N LEU A 208 -5.22 -7.26 -15.57
CA LEU A 208 -4.02 -8.06 -15.89
C LEU A 208 -3.35 -8.61 -14.63
N THR A 209 -3.19 -7.80 -13.58
CA THR A 209 -2.60 -8.27 -12.31
C THR A 209 -3.49 -9.30 -11.63
N GLN A 210 -4.81 -9.11 -11.62
CA GLN A 210 -5.77 -10.07 -11.10
C GLN A 210 -5.83 -11.36 -11.94
N ALA A 211 -5.80 -11.26 -13.26
CA ALA A 211 -5.76 -12.42 -14.15
C ALA A 211 -4.48 -13.25 -13.92
N LEU A 212 -3.33 -12.60 -13.77
CA LEU A 212 -2.08 -13.26 -13.44
C LEU A 212 -2.17 -14.02 -12.11
N TYR A 213 -2.74 -13.38 -11.08
CA TYR A 213 -2.98 -14.01 -9.79
C TYR A 213 -3.88 -15.23 -9.93
N ILE A 214 -5.04 -15.11 -10.59
CA ILE A 214 -6.00 -16.20 -10.76
C ILE A 214 -5.39 -17.37 -11.54
N VAL A 215 -4.67 -17.10 -12.63
CA VAL A 215 -4.03 -18.13 -13.46
C VAL A 215 -2.95 -18.87 -12.66
N THR A 216 -2.09 -18.11 -11.96
CA THR A 216 -1.03 -18.73 -11.16
C THR A 216 -1.57 -19.47 -9.95
N ALA A 217 -2.61 -18.95 -9.29
CA ALA A 217 -3.30 -19.62 -8.20
C ALA A 217 -3.98 -20.93 -8.65
N ARG A 218 -4.52 -20.97 -9.87
CA ARG A 218 -5.16 -22.16 -10.43
C ARG A 218 -4.15 -23.25 -10.83
N TRP A 219 -2.95 -22.88 -11.29
CA TRP A 219 -1.93 -23.83 -11.71
C TRP A 219 -1.03 -24.32 -10.59
N TYR A 220 -0.67 -23.47 -9.66
CA TYR A 220 0.32 -23.73 -8.60
C TYR A 220 -0.28 -23.74 -7.19
N GLY A 221 -1.58 -23.49 -7.07
CA GLY A 221 -2.28 -23.34 -5.78
C GLY A 221 -2.21 -21.91 -5.22
N PRO A 222 -3.14 -21.54 -4.34
CA PRO A 222 -3.24 -20.18 -3.79
C PRO A 222 -2.00 -19.75 -3.00
N GLU A 223 -1.34 -20.69 -2.30
CA GLU A 223 -0.12 -20.42 -1.53
C GLU A 223 1.13 -20.15 -2.40
N ASN A 224 1.08 -20.57 -3.66
CA ASN A 224 2.18 -20.44 -4.62
C ASN A 224 1.85 -19.50 -5.77
N SER A 225 0.80 -18.70 -5.63
CA SER A 225 0.39 -17.73 -6.65
C SER A 225 1.32 -16.52 -6.70
N ILE A 226 1.46 -15.95 -7.91
CA ILE A 226 2.23 -14.72 -8.12
C ILE A 226 1.29 -13.54 -7.92
N HIS A 227 1.47 -12.80 -6.84
CA HIS A 227 0.72 -11.59 -6.56
C HIS A 227 1.57 -10.36 -6.86
N ILE A 228 1.23 -9.62 -7.93
CA ILE A 228 1.87 -8.36 -8.28
C ILE A 228 0.89 -7.23 -7.92
N GLU A 229 1.33 -6.34 -7.06
CA GLU A 229 0.54 -5.17 -6.69
C GLU A 229 0.35 -4.24 -7.89
N VAL A 230 -0.84 -3.67 -8.04
CA VAL A 230 -1.22 -2.76 -9.14
C VAL A 230 -0.37 -1.48 -9.16
N LEU A 231 0.17 -1.11 -8.03
CA LEU A 231 0.85 0.15 -7.75
C LEU A 231 2.06 0.37 -8.68
N LEU A 232 3.00 -0.57 -8.69
CA LEU A 232 4.24 -0.47 -9.48
C LEU A 232 3.99 -0.51 -11.00
N PRO A 233 3.21 -1.47 -11.56
CA PRO A 233 2.90 -1.47 -12.99
C PRO A 233 2.18 -0.19 -13.44
N ALA A 234 1.22 0.31 -12.66
CA ALA A 234 0.50 1.54 -12.95
C ALA A 234 1.44 2.76 -12.97
N PHE A 235 2.34 2.86 -11.99
CA PHE A 235 3.35 3.91 -11.93
C PHE A 235 4.28 3.88 -13.14
N VAL A 236 4.81 2.70 -13.50
CA VAL A 236 5.69 2.54 -14.66
C VAL A 236 5.00 2.93 -15.95
N ILE A 237 3.74 2.53 -16.15
CA ILE A 237 2.95 2.96 -17.30
C ILE A 237 2.81 4.48 -17.35
N GLY A 238 2.60 5.12 -16.19
CA GLY A 238 2.62 6.58 -16.10
C GLY A 238 3.94 7.18 -16.56
N MET A 239 5.08 6.61 -16.12
CA MET A 239 6.42 7.05 -16.54
C MET A 239 6.68 6.90 -18.03
N LEU A 240 6.09 5.89 -18.69
CA LEU A 240 6.22 5.68 -20.13
C LEU A 240 5.49 6.74 -20.93
N MET A 241 4.46 7.38 -20.36
CA MET A 241 3.70 8.43 -21.02
C MET A 241 4.49 9.73 -21.07
N LYS A 242 4.28 10.51 -22.14
CA LYS A 242 4.87 11.83 -22.26
C LYS A 242 4.34 12.74 -21.16
N HIS A 243 5.23 13.47 -20.50
CA HIS A 243 4.85 14.44 -19.47
C HIS A 243 3.83 15.45 -20.00
N ARG A 244 2.72 15.60 -19.29
CA ARG A 244 1.70 16.61 -19.55
C ARG A 244 1.02 17.00 -18.27
N GLU A 245 0.98 18.28 -17.98
CA GLU A 245 0.19 18.80 -16.86
C GLU A 245 -1.32 18.60 -17.10
N ILE A 246 -2.06 18.45 -16.01
CA ILE A 246 -3.54 18.38 -16.05
C ILE A 246 -4.07 19.79 -16.26
N ASP A 247 -4.33 20.16 -17.51
CA ASP A 247 -4.68 21.54 -17.87
C ASP A 247 -6.17 21.83 -17.90
N THR A 248 -7.01 20.80 -18.10
CA THR A 248 -8.45 21.04 -18.25
C THR A 248 -9.20 21.01 -16.90
N PRO A 249 -10.15 21.92 -16.66
CA PRO A 249 -10.96 21.92 -15.44
C PRO A 249 -11.73 20.62 -15.23
N THR A 250 -12.09 19.93 -16.32
CA THR A 250 -12.80 18.64 -16.30
C THR A 250 -11.90 17.53 -15.77
N GLU A 251 -10.65 17.48 -16.21
CA GLU A 251 -9.66 16.51 -15.72
C GLU A 251 -9.35 16.70 -14.24
N ARG A 252 -9.20 17.95 -13.79
CA ARG A 252 -9.01 18.28 -12.35
C ARG A 252 -10.20 17.84 -11.51
N ARG A 253 -11.43 18.06 -11.98
CA ARG A 253 -12.64 17.60 -11.28
C ARG A 253 -12.70 16.08 -11.20
N ALA A 254 -12.43 15.39 -12.32
CA ALA A 254 -12.40 13.93 -12.37
C ALA A 254 -11.34 13.36 -11.44
N ALA A 255 -10.10 13.88 -11.47
CA ALA A 255 -9.03 13.44 -10.58
C ALA A 255 -9.37 13.67 -9.10
N THR A 256 -9.97 14.82 -8.78
CA THR A 256 -10.42 15.10 -7.41
C THR A 256 -11.54 14.17 -6.98
N GLY A 257 -12.52 13.89 -7.84
CA GLY A 257 -13.61 12.96 -7.56
C GLY A 257 -13.12 11.54 -7.33
N ILE A 258 -12.20 11.05 -8.17
CA ILE A 258 -11.57 9.72 -8.02
C ILE A 258 -10.75 9.66 -6.72
N SER A 259 -10.08 10.75 -6.33
CA SER A 259 -9.36 10.81 -5.06
C SER A 259 -10.29 10.75 -3.84
N PHE A 260 -11.46 11.40 -3.89
CA PHE A 260 -12.47 11.28 -2.83
C PHE A 260 -13.03 9.87 -2.74
N LEU A 261 -13.35 9.25 -3.90
CA LEU A 261 -13.80 7.87 -3.96
C LEU A 261 -12.74 6.91 -3.41
N PHE A 262 -11.48 7.11 -3.78
CA PHE A 262 -10.36 6.33 -3.25
C PHE A 262 -10.28 6.41 -1.72
N MET A 263 -10.37 7.61 -1.13
CA MET A 263 -10.34 7.77 0.33
C MET A 263 -11.52 7.07 1.02
N LEU A 264 -12.71 7.15 0.44
CA LEU A 264 -13.89 6.42 0.94
C LEU A 264 -13.64 4.91 0.91
N LEU A 265 -13.16 4.38 -0.22
CA LEU A 265 -12.91 2.95 -0.40
C LEU A 265 -11.78 2.44 0.51
N VAL A 266 -10.72 3.23 0.72
CA VAL A 266 -9.67 2.91 1.71
C VAL A 266 -10.27 2.77 3.12
N GLY A 267 -11.13 3.71 3.52
CA GLY A 267 -11.84 3.59 4.79
C GLY A 267 -12.71 2.33 4.87
N MET A 268 -13.40 1.99 3.77
CA MET A 268 -14.24 0.80 3.68
C MET A 268 -13.47 -0.52 3.65
N SER A 269 -12.21 -0.53 3.25
CA SER A 269 -11.36 -1.73 3.24
C SER A 269 -10.83 -2.10 4.62
N MET A 270 -11.00 -1.24 5.62
CA MET A 270 -10.56 -1.50 6.99
C MET A 270 -11.31 -2.70 7.59
N PRO A 271 -10.59 -3.57 8.35
CA PRO A 271 -11.20 -4.71 9.01
C PRO A 271 -12.21 -4.30 10.08
N LEU A 272 -13.12 -5.20 10.41
CA LEU A 272 -14.06 -5.02 11.53
C LEU A 272 -13.32 -4.91 12.86
N VAL A 273 -13.52 -3.81 13.57
CA VAL A 273 -12.96 -3.58 14.91
C VAL A 273 -13.80 -4.29 15.99
N THR A 274 -15.12 -4.38 15.77
CA THR A 274 -16.06 -5.00 16.69
C THR A 274 -16.60 -6.29 16.09
N GLY A 275 -16.08 -7.41 16.55
CA GLY A 275 -16.64 -8.72 16.24
C GLY A 275 -16.13 -9.31 14.93
N ALA A 276 -14.91 -9.86 14.97
CA ALA A 276 -14.66 -11.04 14.16
C ALA A 276 -15.82 -11.99 14.39
N SER A 277 -16.57 -12.34 13.32
CA SER A 277 -17.59 -13.39 13.47
C SER A 277 -16.88 -14.60 14.08
N ALA A 278 -17.56 -15.33 14.96
CA ALA A 278 -16.99 -16.53 15.58
C ALA A 278 -16.38 -17.51 14.55
N ALA A 279 -16.79 -17.42 13.28
CA ALA A 279 -16.25 -18.18 12.14
C ALA A 279 -14.86 -17.68 11.68
N ASP A 280 -14.62 -16.37 11.66
CA ASP A 280 -13.30 -15.81 11.26
C ASP A 280 -12.29 -15.95 12.41
N ALA A 281 -12.77 -15.85 13.66
CA ALA A 281 -11.98 -16.16 14.84
C ALA A 281 -11.65 -17.67 14.91
N ALA A 282 -12.54 -18.56 14.47
CA ALA A 282 -12.28 -20.01 14.42
C ALA A 282 -11.30 -20.37 13.29
N ALA A 283 -11.33 -19.69 12.16
CA ALA A 283 -10.34 -19.88 11.08
C ALA A 283 -8.94 -19.35 11.44
N ALA A 284 -8.87 -18.27 12.21
CA ALA A 284 -7.61 -17.75 12.78
C ALA A 284 -7.13 -18.58 13.99
N ALA A 285 -8.04 -19.22 14.74
CA ALA A 285 -7.73 -20.02 15.93
C ALA A 285 -7.30 -21.46 15.63
N THR A 286 -7.30 -21.90 14.37
CA THR A 286 -6.70 -23.19 13.97
C THR A 286 -5.16 -23.12 13.86
N SER A 287 -4.58 -21.94 13.96
CA SER A 287 -3.14 -21.76 14.16
C SER A 287 -2.90 -20.99 15.45
N ILE A 288 -2.59 -21.73 16.52
CA ILE A 288 -2.07 -21.25 17.79
C ILE A 288 -3.10 -20.69 18.80
N THR A 289 -3.41 -21.57 19.76
CA THR A 289 -3.72 -21.36 21.16
C THR A 289 -4.96 -20.59 21.58
N ALA A 290 -5.79 -21.36 22.33
CA ALA A 290 -6.53 -20.97 23.53
C ALA A 290 -6.86 -19.47 23.68
N SER A 291 -8.16 -19.20 23.67
CA SER A 291 -8.84 -18.03 24.27
C SER A 291 -7.95 -17.14 25.13
N GLN A 292 -7.21 -16.26 24.50
CA GLN A 292 -6.64 -15.11 25.22
C GLN A 292 -7.83 -14.22 25.63
N PRO A 293 -7.95 -13.82 26.89
CA PRO A 293 -8.97 -12.88 27.30
C PRO A 293 -8.83 -11.61 26.49
N MET A 294 -9.95 -11.13 25.92
CA MET A 294 -9.95 -9.87 25.15
C MET A 294 -9.33 -8.78 26.00
N MET A 295 -8.29 -8.16 25.45
CA MET A 295 -7.56 -7.09 26.13
C MET A 295 -8.53 -5.94 26.48
N PRO A 296 -8.49 -5.38 27.69
CA PRO A 296 -9.35 -4.25 28.06
C PRO A 296 -9.18 -3.10 27.08
N TRP A 297 -10.27 -2.45 26.69
CA TRP A 297 -10.27 -1.36 25.69
C TRP A 297 -9.25 -0.27 25.99
N GLY A 298 -9.04 0.08 27.29
CA GLY A 298 -8.04 1.08 27.67
C GLY A 298 -6.61 0.66 27.34
N VAL A 299 -6.28 -0.62 27.53
CA VAL A 299 -4.97 -1.19 27.22
C VAL A 299 -4.78 -1.28 25.70
N LEU A 300 -5.82 -1.68 24.96
CA LEU A 300 -5.81 -1.70 23.51
C LEU A 300 -5.53 -0.31 22.92
N ILE A 301 -6.24 0.72 23.41
CA ILE A 301 -6.03 2.11 22.98
C ILE A 301 -4.59 2.55 23.28
N LEU A 302 -4.04 2.20 24.45
CA LEU A 302 -2.67 2.52 24.80
C LEU A 302 -1.68 1.90 23.79
N HIS A 303 -1.85 0.62 23.44
CA HIS A 303 -0.99 -0.05 22.46
C HIS A 303 -1.15 0.54 21.05
N VAL A 304 -2.37 0.90 20.62
CA VAL A 304 -2.60 1.57 19.33
C VAL A 304 -1.89 2.93 19.29
N VAL A 305 -1.96 3.72 20.36
CA VAL A 305 -1.26 5.00 20.46
C VAL A 305 0.25 4.80 20.45
N ALA A 306 0.76 3.81 21.19
CA ALA A 306 2.18 3.50 21.23
C ALA A 306 2.72 3.06 19.85
N VAL A 307 2.03 2.16 19.15
CA VAL A 307 2.40 1.71 17.80
C VAL A 307 2.34 2.88 16.81
N SER A 308 1.29 3.71 16.88
CA SER A 308 1.18 4.90 16.03
C SER A 308 2.31 5.91 16.30
N ALA A 309 2.72 6.08 17.56
CA ALA A 309 3.84 6.94 17.92
C ALA A 309 5.16 6.38 17.38
N LEU A 310 5.42 5.08 17.52
CA LEU A 310 6.61 4.41 17.00
C LEU A 310 6.72 4.49 15.48
N SER A 311 5.60 4.28 14.77
CA SER A 311 5.51 4.45 13.32
C SER A 311 5.91 5.87 12.91
N ASN A 312 5.42 6.89 13.61
CA ASN A 312 5.71 8.30 13.31
C ASN A 312 7.12 8.76 13.74
N ILE A 313 7.77 8.14 14.75
CA ILE A 313 9.11 8.49 15.18
C ILE A 313 10.14 8.15 14.09
N GLY A 314 9.98 7.00 13.44
CA GLY A 314 10.83 6.60 12.31
C GLY A 314 10.77 7.60 11.15
N ASP A 315 9.58 8.10 10.87
CA ASP A 315 9.31 9.00 9.75
C ASP A 315 9.85 10.43 9.99
N ARG A 316 9.83 10.92 11.23
CA ARG A 316 10.31 12.27 11.58
C ARG A 316 11.83 12.47 11.46
N LYS A 317 12.65 11.43 11.62
CA LYS A 317 14.12 11.55 11.55
C LYS A 317 14.65 11.71 10.13
N SER A 318 13.88 11.36 9.11
CA SER A 318 14.30 11.48 7.72
C SER A 318 14.05 12.86 7.10
N THR A 319 13.26 13.71 7.76
CA THR A 319 12.89 15.03 7.24
C THR A 319 13.77 16.18 7.75
N ARG A 320 14.82 15.88 8.53
CA ARG A 320 15.89 16.79 8.91
C ARG A 320 17.19 16.38 8.21
#